data_9fb7a80f8322bba19e2bb6475649c9b8
#
_entry.id   9fb7a80f8322bba19e2bb6475649c9b8
#
_cell.length_a   1.000
_cell.length_b   1.000
_cell.length_c   1.000
_cell.angle_alpha   90.00
_cell.angle_beta   90.00
_cell.angle_gamma   90.00
#
_symmetry.space_group_name_H-M   'P 1'
#
loop_
_entity.id
_entity.type
_entity.pdbx_description
1 polymer ?
#
loop_
_entity_poly.entity_id
_entity_poly.type
_entity_poly.pdbx_seq_one_letter_code
_entity_poly.pdbx_strand_id
1 'polypeptide(L)'
;VISSINEKQQDSFQPNEDFNITGSFLDKKVRDILINNGYEAGIKHRTGHSIDTECHGTGVNLDSVEFPDNRLITEGCSFSVEPGLYFEDFGLRTEIDVTIFENKAFIPGADTKTPEGITIPQNKLLTC
;
A
#
# COMPACT_ATOMS: atom_id res chain seq x y z
N VAL A 1 -1.43 0.98 -5.24
CA VAL A 1 -0.61 1.75 -4.29
C VAL A 1 0.75 2.04 -4.90
N ILE A 2 1.55 1.03 -5.21
CA ILE A 2 2.90 1.20 -5.76
C ILE A 2 2.86 1.91 -7.11
N SER A 3 1.97 1.50 -8.03
CA SER A 3 1.75 2.17 -9.31
C SER A 3 1.39 3.64 -9.10
N SER A 4 0.48 3.94 -8.19
CA SER A 4 0.05 5.32 -7.91
C SER A 4 1.17 6.22 -7.40
N ILE A 5 2.16 5.65 -6.70
CA ILE A 5 3.36 6.37 -6.25
C ILE A 5 4.29 6.60 -7.45
N ASN A 6 4.58 5.56 -8.23
CA ASN A 6 5.57 5.62 -9.29
C ASN A 6 5.08 6.37 -10.54
N GLU A 7 3.78 6.33 -10.88
CA GLU A 7 3.20 7.07 -12.01
C GLU A 7 3.33 8.58 -11.83
N LYS A 8 3.11 9.09 -10.63
CA LYS A 8 3.31 10.52 -10.35
C LYS A 8 4.76 10.98 -10.46
N GLN A 9 5.72 10.05 -10.44
CA GLN A 9 7.15 10.36 -10.61
C GLN A 9 7.59 10.37 -12.08
N GLN A 10 6.84 9.73 -12.99
CA GLN A 10 7.18 9.68 -14.41
C GLN A 10 6.66 10.84 -15.23
N ASP A 11 5.57 11.50 -14.75
CA ASP A 11 5.04 12.68 -15.43
C ASP A 11 5.82 13.93 -15.02
N SER A 12 6.80 14.25 -15.87
CA SER A 12 7.52 15.52 -15.92
C SER A 12 8.25 15.95 -14.64
N PHE A 13 9.54 15.89 -14.69
CA PHE A 13 10.46 16.67 -13.88
C PHE A 13 10.16 18.17 -13.99
N GLN A 14 9.12 18.60 -13.28
CA GLN A 14 8.91 20.01 -12.92
C GLN A 14 9.20 20.11 -11.43
N PRO A 15 10.16 20.94 -11.01
CA PRO A 15 10.62 20.98 -9.61
C PRO A 15 9.62 21.58 -8.60
N ASN A 16 8.36 21.79 -8.97
CA ASN A 16 7.34 22.50 -8.17
C ASN A 16 5.96 21.82 -8.11
N GLU A 17 5.78 20.56 -8.49
CA GLU A 17 4.55 19.85 -8.13
C GLU A 17 4.78 19.08 -6.84
N ASP A 18 4.22 19.59 -5.76
CA ASP A 18 4.17 18.91 -4.46
C ASP A 18 3.59 17.50 -4.63
N PHE A 19 4.38 16.51 -4.28
CA PHE A 19 4.00 15.11 -4.24
C PHE A 19 2.98 14.91 -3.11
N ASN A 20 1.72 15.24 -3.36
CA ASN A 20 0.65 15.21 -2.37
C ASN A 20 -0.01 13.84 -2.28
N ILE A 21 0.78 12.75 -2.15
CA ILE A 21 0.24 11.43 -1.85
C ILE A 21 0.12 11.29 -0.34
N THR A 22 -1.11 11.08 0.13
CA THR A 22 -1.42 10.82 1.55
C THR A 22 -1.76 9.36 1.78
N GLY A 23 -1.69 8.93 3.03
CA GLY A 23 -2.13 7.58 3.41
C GLY A 23 -3.60 7.35 3.08
N SER A 24 -4.46 8.33 3.37
CA SER A 24 -5.88 8.29 3.04
C SER A 24 -6.14 8.17 1.53
N PHE A 25 -5.36 8.87 0.71
CA PHE A 25 -5.47 8.76 -0.75
C PHE A 25 -5.18 7.34 -1.25
N LEU A 26 -4.13 6.70 -0.73
CA LEU A 26 -3.77 5.34 -1.14
C LEU A 26 -4.80 4.30 -0.68
N ASP A 27 -5.27 4.40 0.57
CA ASP A 27 -6.34 3.52 1.07
C ASP A 27 -7.61 3.65 0.22
N LYS A 28 -8.01 4.89 -0.08
CA LYS A 28 -9.17 5.13 -0.95
C LYS A 28 -9.01 4.47 -2.32
N LYS A 29 -7.84 4.54 -2.94
CA LYS A 29 -7.56 3.89 -4.23
C LYS A 29 -7.74 2.37 -4.17
N VAL A 30 -7.26 1.73 -3.10
CA VAL A 30 -7.44 0.28 -2.90
C VAL A 30 -8.92 -0.05 -2.69
N ARG A 31 -9.61 0.70 -1.82
CA ARG A 31 -11.04 0.51 -1.57
C ARG A 31 -11.87 0.68 -2.84
N ASP A 32 -11.60 1.71 -3.64
CA ASP A 32 -12.32 1.95 -4.89
C ASP A 32 -12.18 0.75 -5.86
N ILE A 33 -10.99 0.13 -5.94
CA ILE A 33 -10.78 -1.09 -6.74
C ILE A 33 -11.64 -2.23 -6.21
N LEU A 34 -11.64 -2.49 -4.91
CA LEU A 34 -12.39 -3.58 -4.30
C LEU A 34 -13.92 -3.36 -4.44
N ILE A 35 -14.38 -2.14 -4.18
CA ILE A 35 -15.80 -1.76 -4.29
C ILE A 35 -16.28 -1.89 -5.74
N ASN A 36 -15.52 -1.38 -6.71
CA ASN A 36 -15.88 -1.47 -8.13
C ASN A 36 -15.92 -2.91 -8.65
N ASN A 37 -15.27 -3.84 -7.97
CA ASN A 37 -15.35 -5.27 -8.26
C ASN A 37 -16.40 -6.01 -7.40
N GLY A 38 -17.24 -5.29 -6.64
CA GLY A 38 -18.34 -5.88 -5.88
C GLY A 38 -17.97 -6.46 -4.51
N TYR A 39 -16.80 -6.13 -3.98
CA TYR A 39 -16.29 -6.71 -2.72
C TYR A 39 -16.46 -5.80 -1.50
N GLU A 40 -17.25 -4.74 -1.57
CA GLU A 40 -17.44 -3.77 -0.49
C GLU A 40 -17.79 -4.43 0.85
N ALA A 41 -18.71 -5.40 0.84
CA ALA A 41 -19.15 -6.10 2.06
C ALA A 41 -18.02 -6.87 2.77
N GLY A 42 -16.96 -7.23 2.04
CA GLY A 42 -15.79 -7.96 2.57
C GLY A 42 -14.73 -7.06 3.19
N ILE A 43 -14.77 -5.75 2.99
CA ILE A 43 -13.77 -4.81 3.50
C ILE A 43 -14.04 -4.57 4.99
N LYS A 44 -13.12 -4.96 5.87
CA LYS A 44 -13.29 -4.85 7.32
C LYS A 44 -12.24 -3.96 8.02
N HIS A 45 -11.19 -3.57 7.34
CA HIS A 45 -10.12 -2.74 7.91
C HIS A 45 -9.45 -1.87 6.85
N ARG A 46 -8.58 -0.98 7.30
CA ARG A 46 -7.72 -0.13 6.46
C ARG A 46 -6.77 -0.96 5.59
N THR A 47 -6.21 -0.34 4.57
CA THR A 47 -5.26 -1.00 3.64
C THR A 47 -3.92 -1.29 4.28
N GLY A 48 -3.48 -0.49 5.26
CA GLY A 48 -2.20 -0.73 5.90
C GLY A 48 -1.88 0.22 7.04
N HIS A 49 -0.75 -0.01 7.67
CA HIS A 49 -0.27 0.78 8.81
C HIS A 49 1.20 1.13 8.65
N SER A 50 1.62 2.18 9.35
CA SER A 50 3.04 2.54 9.45
C SER A 50 3.83 1.44 10.13
N ILE A 51 5.07 1.27 9.66
CA ILE A 51 6.08 0.38 10.25
C ILE A 51 7.28 1.25 10.62
N ASP A 52 7.81 1.09 11.84
CA ASP A 52 9.08 1.68 12.27
C ASP A 52 9.87 0.67 13.11
N THR A 53 10.37 1.02 14.28
CA THR A 53 10.99 0.06 15.21
C THR A 53 9.98 -0.90 15.83
N GLU A 54 8.71 -0.53 15.79
CA GLU A 54 7.58 -1.37 16.16
C GLU A 54 6.77 -1.74 14.91
N CYS A 55 6.11 -2.91 14.96
CA CYS A 55 5.26 -3.38 13.86
C CYS A 55 4.17 -2.36 13.49
N HIS A 56 3.57 -1.70 14.49
CA HIS A 56 2.65 -0.58 14.31
C HIS A 56 3.37 0.71 14.71
N GLY A 57 3.90 1.39 13.71
CA GLY A 57 4.66 2.62 13.91
C GLY A 57 3.79 3.87 14.07
N THR A 58 4.46 4.99 14.28
CA THR A 58 3.83 6.31 14.46
C THR A 58 3.73 7.12 13.16
N GLY A 59 4.27 6.60 12.06
CA GLY A 59 4.24 7.23 10.75
C GLY A 59 2.86 7.17 10.07
N VAL A 60 2.85 7.35 8.75
CA VAL A 60 1.62 7.43 7.96
C VAL A 60 0.96 6.06 7.83
N ASN A 61 -0.33 5.98 8.15
CA ASN A 61 -1.17 4.82 7.91
C ASN A 61 -1.92 4.95 6.58
N LEU A 62 -2.20 3.83 5.93
CA LEU A 62 -3.08 3.78 4.76
C LEU A 62 -4.53 3.59 5.24
N ASP A 63 -5.16 4.67 5.67
CA ASP A 63 -6.50 4.68 6.24
C ASP A 63 -7.30 5.90 5.74
N SER A 64 -8.48 5.66 5.21
CA SER A 64 -9.39 6.70 4.70
C SER A 64 -10.75 6.71 5.40
N VAL A 65 -11.02 5.77 6.31
CA VAL A 65 -12.35 5.58 6.88
C VAL A 65 -12.35 5.66 8.40
N GLU A 66 -11.60 4.79 9.08
CA GLU A 66 -11.63 4.74 10.56
C GLU A 66 -10.92 5.95 11.16
N PHE A 67 -9.68 6.19 10.74
CA PHE A 67 -8.84 7.32 11.13
C PHE A 67 -8.14 7.88 9.88
N PRO A 68 -8.84 8.70 9.05
CA PRO A 68 -8.29 9.19 7.79
C PRO A 68 -6.94 9.86 7.98
N ASP A 69 -5.90 9.26 7.42
CA ASP A 69 -4.53 9.77 7.55
C ASP A 69 -4.17 10.65 6.35
N ASN A 70 -4.29 11.95 6.53
CA ASN A 70 -3.99 12.95 5.52
C ASN A 70 -2.53 13.45 5.56
N ARG A 71 -1.66 12.80 6.35
CA ARG A 71 -0.23 13.09 6.33
C ARG A 71 0.36 12.62 5.00
N LEU A 72 1.35 13.38 4.53
CA LEU A 72 2.06 13.05 3.29
C LEU A 72 2.96 11.83 3.49
N ILE A 73 2.97 10.97 2.49
CA ILE A 73 3.96 9.91 2.38
C ILE A 73 5.23 10.53 1.80
N THR A 74 6.28 10.49 2.56
CA THR A 74 7.57 11.13 2.25
C THR A 74 8.70 10.11 2.25
N GLU A 75 9.87 10.56 1.85
CA GLU A 75 11.11 9.77 1.96
C GLU A 75 11.30 9.19 3.35
N GLY A 76 11.68 7.92 3.43
CA GLY A 76 11.88 7.18 4.67
C GLY A 76 10.61 6.60 5.30
N CYS A 77 9.41 6.91 4.79
CA CYS A 77 8.19 6.24 5.25
C CYS A 77 8.24 4.75 4.92
N SER A 78 7.88 3.93 5.90
CA SER A 78 7.64 2.50 5.72
C SER A 78 6.24 2.14 6.21
N PHE A 79 5.54 1.29 5.48
CA PHE A 79 4.17 0.88 5.79
C PHE A 79 3.82 -0.46 5.17
N SER A 80 2.86 -1.16 5.79
CA SER A 80 2.26 -2.36 5.21
C SER A 80 1.27 -2.01 4.11
N VAL A 81 1.09 -2.91 3.15
CA VAL A 81 -0.01 -2.90 2.18
C VAL A 81 -0.66 -4.28 2.29
N GLU A 82 -1.76 -4.34 3.03
CA GLU A 82 -2.38 -5.58 3.48
C GLU A 82 -3.90 -5.61 3.25
N PRO A 83 -4.38 -5.29 2.05
CA PRO A 83 -5.82 -5.33 1.80
C PRO A 83 -6.36 -6.74 2.05
N GLY A 84 -7.49 -6.80 2.76
CA GLY A 84 -8.16 -8.05 3.10
C GLY A 84 -9.64 -7.99 2.78
N LEU A 85 -10.20 -9.16 2.46
CA LEU A 85 -11.62 -9.39 2.26
C LEU A 85 -12.07 -10.52 3.18
N TYR A 86 -13.14 -10.27 3.92
CA TYR A 86 -13.65 -11.23 4.91
C TYR A 86 -15.15 -11.41 4.74
N PHE A 87 -15.56 -12.62 4.45
CA PHE A 87 -16.94 -13.06 4.28
C PHE A 87 -17.29 -14.10 5.34
N GLU A 88 -18.54 -14.54 5.35
CA GLU A 88 -19.00 -15.51 6.34
C GLU A 88 -18.24 -16.84 6.28
N ASP A 89 -17.95 -17.31 5.06
CA ASP A 89 -17.37 -18.63 4.82
C ASP A 89 -15.83 -18.60 4.67
N PHE A 90 -15.24 -17.45 4.36
CA PHE A 90 -13.80 -17.34 4.15
C PHE A 90 -13.27 -15.91 4.28
N GLY A 91 -11.97 -15.80 4.47
CA GLY A 91 -11.23 -14.55 4.39
C GLY A 91 -9.95 -14.71 3.59
N LEU A 92 -9.53 -13.64 2.95
CA LEU A 92 -8.27 -13.56 2.22
C LEU A 92 -7.59 -12.23 2.54
N ARG A 93 -6.31 -12.27 2.84
CA ARG A 93 -5.45 -11.08 2.96
C ARG A 93 -4.14 -11.34 2.22
N THR A 94 -3.69 -10.36 1.47
CA THR A 94 -2.33 -10.30 0.93
C THR A 94 -1.57 -9.22 1.65
N GLU A 95 -0.27 -9.38 1.86
CA GLU A 95 0.51 -8.42 2.62
C GLU A 95 1.91 -8.29 2.04
N ILE A 96 2.36 -7.06 1.88
CA ILE A 96 3.74 -6.68 1.56
C ILE A 96 4.11 -5.45 2.38
N ASP A 97 5.39 -5.28 2.63
CA ASP A 97 5.94 -4.05 3.16
C ASP A 97 6.44 -3.15 2.03
N VAL A 98 6.26 -1.86 2.19
CA VAL A 98 6.72 -0.84 1.24
C VAL A 98 7.51 0.21 2.00
N THR A 99 8.68 0.56 1.47
CA THR A 99 9.48 1.68 1.96
C THR A 99 9.66 2.71 0.85
N ILE A 100 9.57 3.98 1.18
CA ILE A 100 9.91 5.05 0.24
C ILE A 100 11.40 5.34 0.34
N PHE A 101 12.11 5.06 -0.74
CA PHE A 101 13.55 5.24 -0.83
C PHE A 101 13.91 5.87 -2.20
N GLU A 102 14.74 6.91 -2.20
CA GLU A 102 15.07 7.71 -3.39
C GLU A 102 13.80 8.18 -4.14
N ASN A 103 12.79 8.62 -3.39
CA ASN A 103 11.48 9.03 -3.87
C ASN A 103 10.74 7.96 -4.69
N LYS A 104 11.00 6.69 -4.45
CA LYS A 104 10.32 5.55 -5.09
C LYS A 104 9.81 4.56 -4.06
N ALA A 105 8.74 3.87 -4.41
CA ALA A 105 8.26 2.75 -3.62
C ALA A 105 9.17 1.54 -3.85
N PHE A 106 9.75 1.05 -2.78
CA PHE A 106 10.62 -0.12 -2.74
C PHE A 106 9.95 -1.23 -1.93
N ILE A 107 9.95 -2.46 -2.46
CA ILE A 107 9.41 -3.64 -1.77
C ILE A 107 10.59 -4.52 -1.36
N PRO A 108 10.88 -4.64 -0.04
CA PRO A 108 11.92 -5.54 0.44
C PRO A 108 11.67 -6.98 -0.02
N GLY A 109 12.71 -7.63 -0.53
CA GLY A 109 12.64 -9.01 -0.98
C GLY A 109 11.97 -9.27 -2.33
N ALA A 110 11.48 -8.23 -3.02
CA ALA A 110 10.97 -8.37 -4.38
C ALA A 110 12.11 -8.53 -5.39
N ASP A 111 11.91 -9.40 -6.39
CA ASP A 111 12.84 -9.49 -7.52
C ASP A 111 12.54 -8.36 -8.51
N THR A 112 13.44 -7.36 -8.56
CA THR A 112 13.32 -6.21 -9.46
C THR A 112 13.98 -6.42 -10.82
N LYS A 113 14.51 -7.62 -11.09
CA LYS A 113 15.29 -7.92 -12.29
C LYS A 113 14.45 -8.31 -13.50
N THR A 114 13.14 -8.52 -13.34
CA THR A 114 12.28 -8.86 -14.47
C THR A 114 11.76 -7.60 -15.17
N PRO A 115 11.82 -7.51 -16.51
CA PRO A 115 11.28 -6.37 -17.28
C PRO A 115 9.76 -6.21 -17.15
N GLU A 116 9.07 -7.22 -16.66
CA GLU A 116 7.61 -7.32 -16.62
C GLU A 116 7.01 -6.82 -15.29
N GLY A 117 7.84 -6.27 -14.39
CA GLY A 117 7.41 -5.71 -13.13
C GLY A 117 7.96 -6.45 -11.91
N ILE A 118 7.50 -6.05 -10.76
CA ILE A 118 7.94 -6.59 -9.48
C ILE A 118 7.33 -7.97 -9.28
N THR A 119 8.14 -9.03 -9.30
CA THR A 119 7.72 -10.36 -8.88
C THR A 119 7.83 -10.45 -7.36
N ILE A 120 6.71 -10.49 -6.68
CA ILE A 120 6.65 -10.74 -5.24
C ILE A 120 6.70 -12.26 -5.04
N PRO A 121 7.70 -12.81 -4.30
CA PRO A 121 7.71 -14.22 -3.99
C PRO A 121 6.40 -14.60 -3.30
N GLN A 122 5.63 -15.51 -3.87
CA GLN A 122 4.48 -16.04 -3.16
C GLN A 122 4.98 -16.82 -1.95
N ASN A 123 4.53 -16.44 -0.78
CA ASN A 123 4.74 -17.22 0.43
C ASN A 123 4.16 -18.62 0.20
N LYS A 124 4.89 -19.64 0.61
CA LYS A 124 4.37 -21.00 0.61
C LYS A 124 3.08 -21.03 1.40
N LEU A 125 2.03 -21.60 0.82
CA LEU A 125 0.81 -21.89 1.55
C LEU A 125 1.19 -22.72 2.78
N LEU A 126 1.00 -22.16 3.96
CA LEU A 126 1.15 -22.90 5.20
C LEU A 126 -0.10 -23.78 5.30
N THR A 127 0.02 -25.03 4.91
CA THR A 127 -1.00 -26.02 5.24
C THR A 127 -0.83 -26.42 6.69
N CYS A 128 -1.83 -26.16 7.49
CA CYS A 128 -1.95 -26.71 8.85
C CYS A 128 -2.12 -28.22 8.80
#